data_0a38de8501516ffaf7fb6ba774c5091b
#
_entry.id   0a38de8501516ffaf7fb6ba774c5091b
#
_cell.length_a   1.000
_cell.length_b   1.000
_cell.length_c   1.000
_cell.angle_alpha   90.00
_cell.angle_beta   90.00
_cell.angle_gamma   90.00
#
_symmetry.space_group_name_H-M   'P 1'
#
loop_
_entity.id
_entity.type
_entity.pdbx_description
1 polymer ?
#
loop_
_entity_poly.entity_id
_entity_poly.type
_entity_poly.pdbx_seq_one_letter_code
_entity_poly.pdbx_strand_id
1 'polypeptide(L)'
;MKTLLRLLCRILFRVEVRGIENLPNTGKILVIANHESFLDGLLVGLFLPFRATFLVHTTVLDNPVFRFLLSRVPHLAVDPTSPLAMKKIIKLLEAGESVVIFPEGRITLTGSLMKVYDGPGFVAAKTGATILPIRLDGAARSYFSRLDGRHPRRILPKV
;
A
#
# COMPACT_ATOMS: atom_id res chain seq x y z
N MET A 1 -3.24 9.38 18.40
CA MET A 1 -1.99 9.16 17.65
C MET A 1 -2.18 9.22 16.15
N LYS A 2 -3.10 8.43 15.54
CA LYS A 2 -3.36 8.49 14.06
C LYS A 2 -3.75 9.90 13.57
N THR A 3 -4.60 10.64 14.31
CA THR A 3 -5.06 11.98 13.92
C THR A 3 -3.92 12.98 13.83
N LEU A 4 -3.03 13.00 14.82
CA LEU A 4 -1.85 13.86 14.83
C LEU A 4 -0.91 13.54 13.65
N LEU A 5 -0.70 12.26 13.37
CA LEU A 5 0.15 11.82 12.27
C LEU A 5 -0.47 12.14 10.90
N ARG A 6 -1.81 12.03 10.76
CA ARG A 6 -2.53 12.50 9.56
C ARG A 6 -2.36 14.01 9.34
N LEU A 7 -2.50 14.80 10.42
CA LEU A 7 -2.31 16.25 10.35
C LEU A 7 -0.87 16.58 9.94
N LEU A 8 0.11 15.92 10.53
CA LEU A 8 1.51 16.09 10.19
C LEU A 8 1.76 15.77 8.71
N CYS A 9 1.26 14.64 8.22
CA CYS A 9 1.38 14.28 6.80
C CYS A 9 0.68 15.28 5.88
N ARG A 10 -0.50 15.79 6.26
CA ARG A 10 -1.18 16.84 5.49
C ARG A 10 -0.38 18.12 5.40
N ILE A 11 0.30 18.53 6.48
CA ILE A 11 1.15 19.74 6.49
C ILE A 11 2.45 19.50 5.72
N LEU A 12 3.16 18.42 6.03
CA LEU A 12 4.49 18.17 5.47
C LEU A 12 4.43 17.75 4.00
N PHE A 13 3.54 16.83 3.65
CA PHE A 13 3.42 16.28 2.29
C PHE A 13 2.22 16.88 1.54
N ARG A 14 1.51 17.83 2.13
CA ARG A 14 0.31 18.44 1.52
C ARG A 14 -0.67 17.40 0.99
N VAL A 15 -0.85 16.32 1.75
CA VAL A 15 -1.66 15.18 1.32
C VAL A 15 -3.09 15.60 1.06
N GLU A 16 -3.57 15.36 -0.15
CA GLU A 16 -4.94 15.57 -0.57
C GLU A 16 -5.59 14.21 -0.83
N VAL A 17 -6.71 13.94 -0.16
CA VAL A 17 -7.44 12.68 -0.32
C VAL A 17 -8.77 12.98 -1.02
N ARG A 18 -9.04 12.27 -2.11
CA ARG A 18 -10.24 12.39 -2.92
C ARG A 18 -10.95 11.06 -3.03
N GLY A 19 -12.26 11.07 -3.27
CA GLY A 19 -13.04 9.85 -3.50
C GLY A 19 -13.37 9.06 -2.24
N ILE A 20 -13.25 9.66 -1.04
CA ILE A 20 -13.61 9.01 0.23
C ILE A 20 -15.09 8.59 0.23
N GLU A 21 -15.93 9.32 -0.45
CA GLU A 21 -17.36 9.06 -0.61
C GLU A 21 -17.66 7.75 -1.37
N ASN A 22 -16.69 7.25 -2.13
CA ASN A 22 -16.81 6.02 -2.93
C ASN A 22 -16.32 4.77 -2.17
N LEU A 23 -15.89 4.92 -0.91
CA LEU A 23 -15.40 3.80 -0.14
C LEU A 23 -16.53 2.81 0.19
N PRO A 24 -16.28 1.49 0.07
CA PRO A 24 -17.26 0.49 0.47
C PRO A 24 -17.47 0.56 1.99
N ASN A 25 -18.75 0.52 2.40
CA ASN A 25 -19.11 0.70 3.80
C ASN A 25 -18.77 -0.51 4.69
N THR A 26 -18.80 -1.71 4.10
CA THR A 26 -18.58 -2.97 4.84
C THR A 26 -18.04 -4.06 3.93
N GLY A 27 -17.50 -5.09 4.52
CA GLY A 27 -17.11 -6.32 3.84
C GLY A 27 -15.61 -6.51 3.73
N LYS A 28 -15.25 -7.60 3.09
CA LYS A 28 -13.88 -7.94 2.75
C LYS A 28 -13.43 -7.09 1.56
N ILE A 29 -12.43 -6.26 1.77
CA ILE A 29 -11.96 -5.29 0.78
C ILE A 29 -10.54 -5.65 0.39
N LEU A 30 -10.31 -5.78 -0.91
CA LEU A 30 -8.99 -5.88 -1.50
C LEU A 30 -8.58 -4.49 -2.05
N VAL A 31 -7.77 -3.79 -1.28
CA VAL A 31 -7.22 -2.50 -1.68
C VAL A 31 -6.04 -2.73 -2.62
N ILE A 32 -6.10 -2.12 -3.80
CA ILE A 32 -5.06 -2.21 -4.83
C ILE A 32 -4.53 -0.81 -5.10
N ALA A 33 -3.24 -0.58 -4.88
CA ALA A 33 -2.60 0.72 -5.08
C ALA A 33 -1.34 0.61 -5.95
N ASN A 34 -1.01 1.66 -6.71
CA ASN A 34 0.29 1.78 -7.35
C ASN A 34 1.39 2.02 -6.30
N HIS A 35 2.65 1.73 -6.66
CA HIS A 35 3.75 1.77 -5.70
C HIS A 35 4.89 2.70 -6.16
N GLU A 36 4.88 3.93 -5.66
CA GLU A 36 5.81 4.99 -6.04
C GLU A 36 6.97 5.20 -5.06
N SER A 37 6.72 4.91 -3.77
CA SER A 37 7.70 5.16 -2.70
C SER A 37 7.47 4.31 -1.46
N PHE A 38 8.42 4.32 -0.53
CA PHE A 38 8.26 3.73 0.79
C PHE A 38 7.20 4.45 1.64
N LEU A 39 6.79 5.68 1.28
CA LEU A 39 5.72 6.40 1.96
C LEU A 39 4.33 5.84 1.68
N ASP A 40 4.14 5.13 0.58
CA ASP A 40 2.82 4.71 0.10
C ASP A 40 2.07 3.87 1.14
N GLY A 41 2.75 2.87 1.72
CA GLY A 41 2.16 2.04 2.76
C GLY A 41 1.77 2.84 4.01
N LEU A 42 2.58 3.84 4.39
CA LEU A 42 2.27 4.73 5.50
C LEU A 42 1.05 5.59 5.19
N LEU A 43 1.03 6.22 4.02
CA LEU A 43 -0.06 7.11 3.60
C LEU A 43 -1.38 6.34 3.49
N VAL A 44 -1.38 5.20 2.79
CA VAL A 44 -2.57 4.35 2.70
C VAL A 44 -3.04 3.91 4.09
N GLY A 45 -2.14 3.43 4.95
CA GLY A 45 -2.49 3.00 6.31
C GLY A 45 -3.00 4.10 7.23
N LEU A 46 -2.53 5.35 7.02
CA LEU A 46 -3.01 6.49 7.77
C LEU A 46 -4.38 6.97 7.29
N PHE A 47 -4.59 7.06 5.98
CA PHE A 47 -5.76 7.71 5.42
C PHE A 47 -6.93 6.77 5.14
N LEU A 48 -6.72 5.46 5.09
CA LEU A 48 -7.84 4.51 5.11
C LEU A 48 -8.65 4.63 6.40
N PRO A 49 -10.00 4.71 6.30
CA PRO A 49 -10.88 4.83 7.47
C PRO A 49 -11.09 3.50 8.22
N PHE A 50 -10.71 2.38 7.63
CA PHE A 50 -10.80 1.04 8.20
C PHE A 50 -9.43 0.39 8.39
N ARG A 51 -9.39 -0.72 9.13
CA ARG A 51 -8.16 -1.50 9.32
C ARG A 51 -7.95 -2.43 8.14
N ALA A 52 -6.72 -2.54 7.70
CA ALA A 52 -6.34 -3.47 6.64
C ALA A 52 -4.96 -4.08 6.93
N THR A 53 -4.76 -5.30 6.49
CA THR A 53 -3.49 -6.03 6.59
C THR A 53 -2.67 -5.77 5.34
N PHE A 54 -1.46 -5.23 5.50
CA PHE A 54 -0.56 -4.90 4.39
C PHE A 54 0.26 -6.12 3.97
N LEU A 55 0.24 -6.44 2.68
CA LEU A 55 1.22 -7.38 2.14
C LEU A 55 2.57 -6.69 1.99
N VAL A 56 3.59 -7.30 2.57
CA VAL A 56 4.97 -6.82 2.48
C VAL A 56 5.88 -7.95 2.01
N HIS A 57 6.88 -7.62 1.21
CA HIS A 57 7.89 -8.59 0.82
C HIS A 57 8.74 -8.97 2.05
N THR A 58 9.07 -10.25 2.21
CA THR A 58 9.84 -10.75 3.36
C THR A 58 11.14 -9.98 3.58
N THR A 59 11.85 -9.62 2.51
CA THR A 59 13.12 -8.87 2.59
C THR A 59 12.98 -7.46 3.17
N VAL A 60 11.76 -6.89 3.22
CA VAL A 60 11.53 -5.58 3.86
C VAL A 60 11.78 -5.66 5.36
N LEU A 61 11.55 -6.83 5.96
CA LEU A 61 11.77 -7.07 7.39
C LEU A 61 13.26 -7.20 7.77
N ASP A 62 14.15 -7.37 6.80
CA ASP A 62 15.59 -7.41 7.05
C ASP A 62 16.12 -6.03 7.49
N ASN A 63 15.44 -4.96 7.07
CA ASN A 63 15.76 -3.61 7.51
C ASN A 63 15.12 -3.31 8.88
N PRO A 64 15.90 -3.00 9.92
CA PRO A 64 15.40 -2.77 11.27
C PRO A 64 14.43 -1.59 11.39
N VAL A 65 14.59 -0.56 10.55
CA VAL A 65 13.69 0.60 10.53
C VAL A 65 12.31 0.19 10.02
N PHE A 66 12.25 -0.54 8.91
CA PHE A 66 10.97 -1.02 8.37
C PHE A 66 10.32 -2.06 9.29
N ARG A 67 11.08 -2.96 9.87
CA ARG A 67 10.58 -3.90 10.86
C ARG A 67 9.92 -3.19 12.06
N PHE A 68 10.56 -2.13 12.58
CA PHE A 68 10.02 -1.31 13.65
C PHE A 68 8.73 -0.59 13.24
N LEU A 69 8.66 -0.03 12.03
CA LEU A 69 7.46 0.64 11.53
C LEU A 69 6.32 -0.36 11.32
N LEU A 70 6.61 -1.49 10.70
CA LEU A 70 5.64 -2.53 10.40
C LEU A 70 5.10 -3.23 11.67
N SER A 71 5.89 -3.28 12.77
CA SER A 71 5.39 -3.83 14.04
C SER A 71 4.17 -3.10 14.61
N ARG A 72 3.84 -1.94 14.07
CA ARG A 72 2.71 -1.09 14.52
C ARG A 72 1.48 -1.16 13.62
N VAL A 73 1.57 -1.87 12.51
CA VAL A 73 0.47 -2.04 11.56
C VAL A 73 0.26 -3.52 11.27
N PRO A 74 -0.99 -3.97 11.07
CA PRO A 74 -1.24 -5.33 10.61
C PRO A 74 -0.52 -5.56 9.29
N HIS A 75 0.36 -6.54 9.25
CA HIS A 75 1.08 -6.89 8.02
C HIS A 75 1.24 -8.41 7.90
N LEU A 76 1.33 -8.86 6.66
CA LEU A 76 1.62 -10.23 6.30
C LEU A 76 2.87 -10.23 5.40
N ALA A 77 3.96 -10.75 5.94
CA ALA A 77 5.17 -10.96 5.16
C ALA A 77 4.99 -12.16 4.22
N VAL A 78 5.18 -11.91 2.94
CA VAL A 78 5.04 -12.93 1.90
C VAL A 78 6.22 -12.89 0.92
N ASP A 79 6.54 -14.03 0.40
CA ASP A 79 7.31 -14.16 -0.82
C ASP A 79 6.32 -14.19 -1.99
N PRO A 80 6.31 -13.20 -2.89
CA PRO A 80 5.34 -13.14 -3.98
C PRO A 80 5.50 -14.29 -4.98
N THR A 81 6.64 -14.99 -4.97
CA THR A 81 6.87 -16.17 -5.81
C THR A 81 6.29 -17.45 -5.20
N SER A 82 5.93 -17.41 -3.91
CA SER A 82 5.40 -18.58 -3.21
C SER A 82 3.88 -18.74 -3.41
N PRO A 83 3.41 -19.91 -3.85
CA PRO A 83 1.98 -20.21 -3.93
C PRO A 83 1.27 -20.09 -2.58
N LEU A 84 2.00 -20.22 -1.47
CA LEU A 84 1.45 -20.05 -0.12
C LEU A 84 1.04 -18.62 0.18
N ALA A 85 1.64 -17.63 -0.49
CA ALA A 85 1.24 -16.23 -0.35
C ALA A 85 -0.24 -16.05 -0.70
N MET A 86 -0.68 -16.56 -1.86
CA MET A 86 -2.07 -16.49 -2.30
C MET A 86 -3.03 -17.15 -1.31
N LYS A 87 -2.69 -18.34 -0.79
CA LYS A 87 -3.55 -19.04 0.19
C LYS A 87 -3.71 -18.21 1.48
N LYS A 88 -2.66 -17.54 1.95
CA LYS A 88 -2.73 -16.67 3.13
C LYS A 88 -3.62 -15.47 2.91
N ILE A 89 -3.52 -14.82 1.74
CA ILE A 89 -4.34 -13.67 1.39
C ILE A 89 -5.82 -14.06 1.31
N ILE A 90 -6.12 -15.19 0.65
CA ILE A 90 -7.48 -15.73 0.55
C ILE A 90 -8.06 -15.94 1.95
N LYS A 91 -7.32 -16.59 2.86
CA LYS A 91 -7.76 -16.81 4.24
C LYS A 91 -8.10 -15.52 4.99
N LEU A 92 -7.29 -14.47 4.84
CA LEU A 92 -7.57 -13.17 5.47
C LEU A 92 -8.88 -12.57 4.95
N LEU A 93 -9.08 -12.58 3.64
CA LEU A 93 -10.31 -12.05 3.03
C LEU A 93 -11.53 -12.90 3.38
N GLU A 94 -11.41 -14.23 3.43
CA GLU A 94 -12.49 -15.14 3.85
C GLU A 94 -12.85 -14.96 5.34
N ALA A 95 -11.87 -14.55 6.17
CA ALA A 95 -12.11 -14.16 7.56
C ALA A 95 -12.74 -12.76 7.70
N GLY A 96 -13.05 -12.07 6.58
CA GLY A 96 -13.65 -10.74 6.58
C GLY A 96 -12.66 -9.60 6.76
N GLU A 97 -11.35 -9.88 6.76
CA GLU A 97 -10.32 -8.84 6.85
C GLU A 97 -10.15 -8.10 5.52
N SER A 98 -9.77 -6.84 5.59
CA SER A 98 -9.35 -6.09 4.42
C SER A 98 -7.83 -6.23 4.23
N VAL A 99 -7.39 -6.28 2.98
CA VAL A 99 -5.99 -6.48 2.60
C VAL A 99 -5.54 -5.38 1.65
N VAL A 100 -4.33 -4.86 1.83
CA VAL A 100 -3.70 -3.89 0.92
C VAL A 100 -2.60 -4.59 0.15
N ILE A 101 -2.66 -4.47 -1.18
CA ILE A 101 -1.69 -5.05 -2.11
C ILE A 101 -1.18 -3.95 -3.06
N PHE A 102 0.12 -3.95 -3.29
CA PHE A 102 0.75 -3.23 -4.39
C PHE A 102 1.04 -4.24 -5.51
N PRO A 103 0.19 -4.31 -6.55
CA PRO A 103 0.23 -5.40 -7.52
C PRO A 103 1.45 -5.38 -8.44
N GLU A 104 2.24 -4.31 -8.39
CA GLU A 104 3.53 -4.18 -9.08
C GLU A 104 4.63 -5.01 -8.38
N GLY A 105 4.42 -5.42 -7.12
CA GLY A 105 5.35 -6.20 -6.32
C GLY A 105 6.64 -5.46 -5.90
N ARG A 106 6.83 -4.23 -6.36
CA ARG A 106 7.99 -3.38 -6.06
C ARG A 106 7.69 -1.91 -6.30
N ILE A 107 8.49 -1.03 -5.68
CA ILE A 107 8.45 0.41 -5.93
C ILE A 107 8.95 0.69 -7.37
N THR A 108 8.23 1.56 -8.09
CA THR A 108 8.60 1.97 -9.45
C THR A 108 10.00 2.59 -9.50
N LEU A 109 10.73 2.28 -10.56
CA LEU A 109 12.02 2.87 -10.88
C LEU A 109 11.91 3.99 -11.92
N THR A 110 10.78 4.07 -12.61
CA THR A 110 10.55 4.99 -13.73
C THR A 110 9.54 6.09 -13.42
N GLY A 111 8.84 6.00 -12.30
CA GLY A 111 7.72 6.90 -11.97
C GLY A 111 6.42 6.59 -12.72
N SER A 112 6.40 5.54 -13.53
CA SER A 112 5.21 5.06 -14.24
C SER A 112 4.70 3.77 -13.62
N LEU A 113 3.42 3.48 -13.83
CA LEU A 113 2.84 2.20 -13.46
C LEU A 113 3.62 1.08 -14.15
N MET A 114 4.06 0.12 -13.37
CA MET A 114 4.82 -1.02 -13.85
C MET A 114 3.90 -2.19 -14.20
N LYS A 115 4.49 -3.33 -14.57
CA LYS A 115 3.73 -4.57 -14.79
C LYS A 115 2.92 -4.92 -13.54
N VAL A 116 1.62 -5.08 -13.71
CA VAL A 116 0.70 -5.55 -12.68
C VAL A 116 0.59 -7.06 -12.80
N TYR A 117 0.75 -7.77 -11.67
CA TYR A 117 0.58 -9.22 -11.62
C TYR A 117 -0.89 -9.61 -11.48
N ASP A 118 -1.27 -10.76 -12.02
CA ASP A 118 -2.65 -11.26 -12.05
C ASP A 118 -3.15 -11.79 -10.69
N GLY A 119 -2.23 -12.01 -9.76
CA GLY A 119 -2.54 -12.57 -8.44
C GLY A 119 -3.66 -11.87 -7.68
N PRO A 120 -3.68 -10.54 -7.57
CA PRO A 120 -4.78 -9.81 -6.93
C PRO A 120 -6.14 -10.04 -7.61
N GLY A 121 -6.19 -10.10 -8.94
CA GLY A 121 -7.40 -10.41 -9.69
C GLY A 121 -7.93 -11.81 -9.39
N PHE A 122 -7.03 -12.80 -9.37
CA PHE A 122 -7.38 -14.16 -8.98
C PHE A 122 -7.93 -14.23 -7.55
N VAL A 123 -7.29 -13.55 -6.60
CA VAL A 123 -7.73 -13.52 -5.19
C VAL A 123 -9.12 -12.89 -5.07
N ALA A 124 -9.36 -11.76 -5.74
CA ALA A 124 -10.67 -11.10 -5.74
C ALA A 124 -11.76 -12.00 -6.29
N ALA A 125 -11.52 -12.63 -7.43
CA ALA A 125 -12.48 -13.57 -8.06
C ALA A 125 -12.76 -14.77 -7.15
N LYS A 126 -11.73 -15.34 -6.52
CA LYS A 126 -11.85 -16.50 -5.63
C LYS A 126 -12.64 -16.18 -4.36
N THR A 127 -12.46 -15.01 -3.80
CA THR A 127 -13.03 -14.64 -2.49
C THR A 127 -14.32 -13.84 -2.60
N GLY A 128 -14.64 -13.26 -3.77
CA GLY A 128 -15.71 -12.28 -3.92
C GLY A 128 -15.42 -10.98 -3.14
N ALA A 129 -14.13 -10.65 -2.90
CA ALA A 129 -13.77 -9.42 -2.23
C ALA A 129 -14.03 -8.21 -3.12
N THR A 130 -14.52 -7.12 -2.51
CA THR A 130 -14.68 -5.85 -3.20
C THR A 130 -13.30 -5.25 -3.49
N ILE A 131 -13.01 -4.94 -4.75
CA ILE A 131 -11.78 -4.27 -5.14
C ILE A 131 -11.94 -2.77 -4.91
N LEU A 132 -11.01 -2.20 -4.13
CA LEU A 132 -10.87 -0.76 -3.93
C LEU A 132 -9.58 -0.29 -4.60
N PRO A 133 -9.64 0.31 -5.80
CA PRO A 133 -8.46 0.88 -6.41
C PRO A 133 -8.11 2.22 -5.75
N ILE A 134 -6.83 2.41 -5.43
CA ILE A 134 -6.27 3.67 -4.93
C ILE A 134 -5.15 4.09 -5.86
N ARG A 135 -5.16 5.33 -6.27
CA ARG A 135 -4.04 5.96 -6.96
C ARG A 135 -3.29 6.87 -6.00
N LEU A 136 -1.99 6.63 -5.91
CA LEU A 136 -1.04 7.53 -5.27
C LEU A 136 -0.35 8.35 -6.35
N ASP A 137 -0.22 9.66 -6.14
CA ASP A 137 0.42 10.56 -7.08
C ASP A 137 1.31 11.54 -6.32
N GLY A 138 2.53 11.75 -6.81
CA GLY A 138 3.50 12.68 -6.21
C GLY A 138 4.48 12.05 -5.23
N ALA A 139 4.19 10.90 -4.65
CA ALA A 139 5.08 10.21 -3.73
C ALA A 139 6.41 9.78 -4.39
N ALA A 140 6.40 9.54 -5.70
CA ALA A 140 7.58 9.27 -6.51
C ALA A 140 8.65 10.38 -6.43
N ARG A 141 8.24 11.62 -6.19
CA ARG A 141 9.15 12.77 -6.06
C ARG A 141 9.80 12.90 -4.68
N SER A 142 9.47 12.03 -3.74
CA SER A 142 10.08 12.03 -2.41
C SER A 142 11.48 11.42 -2.42
N TYR A 143 12.27 11.76 -1.40
CA TYR A 143 13.53 11.05 -1.14
C TYR A 143 13.34 9.59 -0.74
N PHE A 144 12.11 9.17 -0.45
CA PHE A 144 11.76 7.79 -0.14
C PHE A 144 11.40 6.96 -1.38
N SER A 145 11.49 7.54 -2.58
CA SER A 145 11.31 6.84 -3.86
C SER A 145 12.60 6.14 -4.30
N ARG A 146 12.45 5.23 -5.25
CA ARG A 146 13.56 4.55 -5.93
C ARG A 146 13.86 5.12 -7.32
N LEU A 147 13.28 6.27 -7.66
CA LEU A 147 13.56 6.90 -8.94
C LEU A 147 15.06 7.18 -9.08
N ASP A 148 15.64 6.82 -10.22
CA ASP A 148 16.97 7.23 -10.62
C ASP A 148 17.07 8.76 -10.64
N GLY A 149 18.24 9.33 -10.29
CA GLY A 149 18.47 10.76 -10.08
C GLY A 149 18.12 11.71 -11.23
N ARG A 150 17.41 11.24 -12.25
CA ARG A 150 16.89 12.01 -13.39
C ARG A 150 15.65 12.85 -13.05
N HIS A 151 15.03 12.60 -11.89
CA HIS A 151 13.83 13.32 -11.47
C HIS A 151 14.14 14.20 -10.26
N PRO A 152 13.70 15.49 -10.26
CA PRO A 152 13.91 16.36 -9.12
C PRO A 152 13.19 15.81 -7.89
N ARG A 153 13.95 15.46 -6.87
CA ARG A 153 13.42 15.01 -5.59
C ARG A 153 13.11 16.21 -4.70
N ARG A 154 12.07 16.09 -3.92
CA ARG A 154 11.67 17.07 -2.90
C ARG A 154 11.66 16.41 -1.54
N ILE A 155 12.10 17.12 -0.51
CA ILE A 155 12.03 16.64 0.89
C ILE A 155 10.56 16.44 1.27
N LEU A 156 9.69 17.36 0.85
CA LEU A 156 8.26 17.39 1.12
C LEU A 156 7.49 17.55 -0.20
N PRO A 157 7.30 16.48 -0.96
CA PRO A 157 6.50 16.55 -2.19
C PRO A 157 5.01 16.73 -1.83
N LYS A 158 4.24 17.26 -2.75
CA LYS A 158 2.77 17.18 -2.68
C LYS A 158 2.35 15.76 -3.10
N VAL A 159 1.52 15.11 -2.30
CA VAL A 159 0.97 13.78 -2.54
C VAL A 159 -0.55 13.82 -2.52
#